data_e3ecc724160c3203894d4e5f82c0bb02
#
_entry.id   e3ecc724160c3203894d4e5f82c0bb02
#
_cell.length_a   1.000
_cell.length_b   1.000
_cell.length_c   1.000
_cell.angle_alpha   90.00
_cell.angle_beta   90.00
_cell.angle_gamma   90.00
#
_symmetry.space_group_name_H-M   'P 1'
#
loop_
_entity.id
_entity.type
_entity.pdbx_description
1 polymer ?
#
loop_
_entity_poly.entity_id
_entity_poly.type
_entity_poly.pdbx_seq_one_letter_code
_entity_poly.pdbx_strand_id
1 'polypeptide(L)'
;GFHLHSTRDELFWEVREARILESHVEDPLYESSQTRDKLERTDKFIKASIAVTDFDALIRKRSTQGVERMDESALNEKVAEAWKGIRKGLTEPLEFLEGVEQMRGRLRTIISRFGEERVPYAGPECALRSFPTLESALELLRRVSEAAHSI
;
A
#
# COMPACT_ATOMS: atom_id res chain seq x y z
N GLY A 1 7.28 15.23 -1.40
CA GLY A 1 6.46 14.28 -2.14
C GLY A 1 5.00 14.68 -2.13
N PHE A 2 4.27 14.20 -3.11
CA PHE A 2 2.82 14.36 -3.19
C PHE A 2 2.17 12.98 -3.23
N HIS A 3 1.19 12.77 -2.36
CA HIS A 3 0.35 11.60 -2.36
C HIS A 3 -0.84 11.85 -3.28
N LEU A 4 -1.01 10.98 -4.29
CA LEU A 4 -2.06 11.08 -5.29
C LEU A 4 -3.14 10.05 -5.00
N HIS A 5 -4.39 10.47 -5.09
CA HIS A 5 -5.53 9.55 -5.10
C HIS A 5 -6.03 9.25 -6.53
N SER A 6 -5.40 9.86 -7.53
CA SER A 6 -5.67 9.60 -8.95
C SER A 6 -4.47 9.98 -9.79
N THR A 7 -4.07 9.09 -10.68
CA THR A 7 -2.94 9.31 -11.61
C THR A 7 -3.32 10.11 -12.85
N ARG A 8 -4.59 10.44 -13.01
CA ARG A 8 -5.11 11.20 -14.15
C ARG A 8 -4.91 12.69 -14.03
N ASP A 9 -4.45 13.16 -12.87
CA ASP A 9 -4.32 14.58 -12.60
C ASP A 9 -3.01 15.12 -13.18
N GLU A 10 -3.10 15.72 -14.36
CA GLU A 10 -1.97 16.31 -15.10
C GLU A 10 -1.23 17.37 -14.27
N LEU A 11 -1.93 18.09 -13.39
CA LEU A 11 -1.36 19.15 -12.56
C LEU A 11 -0.13 18.69 -11.76
N PHE A 12 -0.18 17.48 -11.19
CA PHE A 12 0.94 16.96 -10.39
C PHE A 12 2.20 16.67 -11.21
N TRP A 13 2.03 16.42 -12.51
CA TRP A 13 3.15 16.23 -13.41
C TRP A 13 3.79 17.57 -13.81
N GLU A 14 3.03 18.66 -13.83
CA GLU A 14 3.51 19.98 -14.21
C GLU A 14 4.16 20.75 -13.05
N VAL A 15 3.79 20.47 -11.78
CA VAL A 15 4.38 21.11 -10.60
C VAL A 15 5.85 20.69 -10.45
N ARG A 16 6.78 21.62 -10.71
CA ARG A 16 8.23 21.33 -10.69
C ARG A 16 8.76 20.93 -9.32
N GLU A 17 8.22 21.50 -8.26
CA GLU A 17 8.62 21.26 -6.87
C GLU A 17 8.17 19.87 -6.37
N ALA A 18 7.18 19.28 -7.03
CA ALA A 18 6.70 17.91 -6.74
C ALA A 18 7.61 16.87 -7.40
N ARG A 19 8.79 16.64 -6.84
CA ARG A 19 9.77 15.71 -7.44
C ARG A 19 9.46 14.25 -7.20
N ILE A 20 8.76 13.91 -6.12
CA ILE A 20 8.42 12.52 -5.76
C ILE A 20 6.90 12.40 -5.76
N LEU A 21 6.40 11.42 -6.48
CA LEU A 21 4.98 11.07 -6.55
C LEU A 21 4.76 9.71 -5.89
N GLU A 22 3.64 9.55 -5.22
CA GLU A 22 3.18 8.29 -4.65
C GLU A 22 1.67 8.16 -4.79
N SER A 23 1.15 6.95 -4.71
CA SER A 23 -0.27 6.65 -4.67
C SER A 23 -0.55 5.42 -3.82
N HIS A 24 -1.80 4.96 -3.79
CA HIS A 24 -2.16 3.73 -3.08
C HIS A 24 -1.53 2.49 -3.71
N VAL A 25 -1.46 1.43 -2.93
CA VAL A 25 -1.04 0.10 -3.41
C VAL A 25 -1.94 -0.32 -4.59
N GLU A 26 -1.31 -0.87 -5.64
CA GLU A 26 -2.01 -1.33 -6.84
C GLU A 26 -2.72 -0.22 -7.65
N ASP A 27 -2.37 1.05 -7.40
CA ASP A 27 -2.89 2.17 -8.19
C ASP A 27 -2.32 2.14 -9.62
N PRO A 28 -3.10 2.58 -10.64
CA PRO A 28 -2.64 2.71 -12.03
C PRO A 28 -1.33 3.50 -12.21
N LEU A 29 -0.93 4.36 -11.26
CA LEU A 29 0.38 5.00 -11.25
C LEU A 29 1.50 3.99 -11.39
N TYR A 30 1.42 2.87 -10.69
CA TYR A 30 2.45 1.83 -10.69
C TYR A 30 2.33 0.83 -11.85
N GLU A 31 1.24 0.88 -12.61
CA GLU A 31 0.95 -0.10 -13.66
C GLU A 31 1.05 0.47 -15.08
N SER A 32 0.78 1.75 -15.26
CA SER A 32 0.70 2.39 -16.56
C SER A 32 2.06 2.62 -17.21
N SER A 33 2.21 2.23 -18.48
CA SER A 33 3.38 2.57 -19.31
C SER A 33 3.54 4.10 -19.48
N GLN A 34 2.43 4.84 -19.51
CA GLN A 34 2.45 6.30 -19.59
C GLN A 34 3.13 6.95 -18.37
N THR A 35 3.10 6.29 -17.21
CA THR A 35 3.80 6.76 -16.02
C THR A 35 5.31 6.82 -16.23
N ARG A 36 5.89 5.81 -16.87
CA ARG A 36 7.32 5.79 -17.21
C ARG A 36 7.71 6.96 -18.10
N ASP A 37 6.96 7.16 -19.19
CA ASP A 37 7.21 8.26 -20.13
C ASP A 37 7.10 9.62 -19.44
N LYS A 38 6.13 9.78 -18.52
CA LYS A 38 5.96 11.01 -17.74
C LYS A 38 7.11 11.23 -16.76
N LEU A 39 7.58 10.19 -16.05
CA LEU A 39 8.72 10.29 -15.15
C LEU A 39 9.99 10.75 -15.87
N GLU A 40 10.27 10.17 -17.02
CA GLU A 40 11.43 10.54 -17.85
C GLU A 40 11.33 11.99 -18.34
N ARG A 41 10.17 12.38 -18.87
CA ARG A 41 9.94 13.72 -19.43
C ARG A 41 9.97 14.83 -18.38
N THR A 42 9.52 14.55 -17.14
CA THR A 42 9.39 15.54 -16.05
C THR A 42 10.50 15.46 -15.01
N ASP A 43 11.45 14.56 -15.17
CA ASP A 43 12.53 14.26 -14.21
C ASP A 43 12.02 14.05 -12.77
N LYS A 44 10.96 13.27 -12.66
CA LYS A 44 10.36 12.92 -11.37
C LYS A 44 10.70 11.49 -10.95
N PHE A 45 10.42 11.21 -9.70
CA PHE A 45 10.65 9.92 -9.05
C PHE A 45 9.36 9.38 -8.46
N ILE A 46 9.33 8.07 -8.20
CA ILE A 46 8.24 7.40 -7.52
C ILE A 46 8.71 6.91 -6.14
N LYS A 47 7.89 7.13 -5.12
CA LYS A 47 7.92 6.31 -3.91
C LYS A 47 7.04 5.09 -4.16
N ALA A 48 7.59 3.89 -4.01
CA ALA A 48 6.83 2.65 -4.09
C ALA A 48 5.96 2.47 -2.85
N SER A 49 4.64 2.48 -2.99
CA SER A 49 3.70 2.10 -1.94
C SER A 49 3.55 0.58 -1.94
N ILE A 50 4.12 -0.09 -0.96
CA ILE A 50 4.22 -1.55 -0.90
C ILE A 50 3.35 -2.20 0.18
N ALA A 51 2.78 -1.42 1.09
CA ALA A 51 1.95 -1.91 2.19
C ALA A 51 0.64 -1.13 2.27
N VAL A 52 -0.46 -1.86 2.38
CA VAL A 52 -1.81 -1.31 2.60
C VAL A 52 -1.91 -0.79 4.03
N THR A 53 -2.49 0.40 4.20
CA THR A 53 -2.68 1.05 5.50
C THR A 53 -4.13 1.21 5.91
N ASP A 54 -5.09 0.91 5.05
CA ASP A 54 -6.49 0.81 5.40
C ASP A 54 -6.73 -0.53 6.14
N PHE A 55 -6.94 -0.45 7.46
CA PHE A 55 -7.09 -1.66 8.29
C PHE A 55 -8.38 -2.41 8.00
N ASP A 56 -9.46 -1.73 7.60
CA ASP A 56 -10.69 -2.38 7.14
C ASP A 56 -10.45 -3.18 5.85
N ALA A 57 -9.68 -2.62 4.92
CA ALA A 57 -9.29 -3.31 3.70
C ALA A 57 -8.43 -4.56 4.00
N LEU A 58 -7.53 -4.50 4.99
CA LEU A 58 -6.75 -5.66 5.43
C LEU A 58 -7.65 -6.76 6.01
N ILE A 59 -8.61 -6.41 6.87
CA ILE A 59 -9.59 -7.38 7.41
C ILE A 59 -10.42 -7.98 6.27
N ARG A 60 -10.95 -7.17 5.34
CA ARG A 60 -11.72 -7.61 4.17
C ARG A 60 -10.93 -8.60 3.33
N LYS A 61 -9.70 -8.27 3.00
CA LYS A 61 -8.80 -9.13 2.22
C LYS A 61 -8.57 -10.48 2.92
N ARG A 62 -8.32 -10.47 4.22
CA ARG A 62 -8.14 -11.69 5.01
C ARG A 62 -9.40 -12.53 5.05
N SER A 63 -10.56 -11.89 5.18
CA SER A 63 -11.86 -12.55 5.25
C SER A 63 -12.31 -13.23 3.97
N THR A 64 -11.79 -12.76 2.82
CA THR A 64 -12.12 -13.31 1.49
C THR A 64 -11.13 -14.37 1.03
N GLN A 65 -10.03 -14.60 1.75
CA GLN A 65 -9.04 -15.62 1.37
C GLN A 65 -9.66 -17.02 1.39
N GLY A 66 -9.58 -17.72 0.25
CA GLY A 66 -10.11 -19.08 0.10
C GLY A 66 -11.64 -19.19 -0.01
N VAL A 67 -12.33 -18.07 -0.20
CA VAL A 67 -13.78 -18.01 -0.41
C VAL A 67 -14.07 -17.56 -1.82
N GLU A 68 -14.74 -18.39 -2.64
CA GLU A 68 -15.03 -18.06 -4.04
C GLU A 68 -15.94 -16.84 -4.20
N ARG A 69 -16.90 -16.66 -3.30
CA ARG A 69 -17.82 -15.52 -3.34
C ARG A 69 -18.39 -15.22 -1.95
N MET A 70 -18.31 -14.00 -1.54
CA MET A 70 -18.95 -13.50 -0.32
C MET A 70 -19.74 -12.24 -0.69
N ASP A 71 -20.99 -12.15 -0.22
CA ASP A 71 -21.77 -10.93 -0.41
C ASP A 71 -21.27 -9.81 0.51
N GLU A 72 -21.58 -8.58 0.14
CA GLU A 72 -21.09 -7.38 0.86
C GLU A 72 -21.61 -7.31 2.30
N SER A 73 -22.82 -7.80 2.58
CA SER A 73 -23.40 -7.83 3.93
C SER A 73 -22.60 -8.75 4.83
N ALA A 74 -22.35 -9.99 4.38
CA ALA A 74 -21.55 -10.96 5.11
C ALA A 74 -20.11 -10.49 5.34
N LEU A 75 -19.53 -9.78 4.36
CA LEU A 75 -18.21 -9.20 4.50
C LEU A 75 -18.18 -8.09 5.55
N ASN A 76 -19.19 -7.21 5.56
CA ASN A 76 -19.32 -6.14 6.55
C ASN A 76 -19.51 -6.72 7.97
N GLU A 77 -20.27 -7.79 8.11
CA GLU A 77 -20.42 -8.51 9.39
C GLU A 77 -19.07 -9.05 9.89
N LYS A 78 -18.27 -9.67 9.02
CA LYS A 78 -16.93 -10.16 9.37
C LYS A 78 -15.99 -9.04 9.81
N VAL A 79 -16.03 -7.90 9.13
CA VAL A 79 -15.25 -6.71 9.54
C VAL A 79 -15.67 -6.25 10.93
N ALA A 80 -16.97 -6.15 11.19
CA ALA A 80 -17.49 -5.75 12.49
C ALA A 80 -17.13 -6.76 13.61
N GLU A 81 -17.18 -8.05 13.32
CA GLU A 81 -16.76 -9.11 14.24
C GLU A 81 -15.27 -9.05 14.55
N ALA A 82 -14.42 -8.85 13.53
CA ALA A 82 -12.97 -8.69 13.71
C ALA A 82 -12.67 -7.50 14.62
N TRP A 83 -13.26 -6.34 14.37
CA TRP A 83 -13.12 -5.15 15.22
C TRP A 83 -13.61 -5.38 16.65
N LYS A 84 -14.72 -6.10 16.81
CA LYS A 84 -15.23 -6.47 18.14
C LYS A 84 -14.26 -7.41 18.87
N GLY A 85 -13.68 -8.36 18.15
CA GLY A 85 -12.66 -9.27 18.68
C GLY A 85 -11.40 -8.52 19.12
N ILE A 86 -10.89 -7.65 18.27
CA ILE A 86 -9.71 -6.81 18.56
C ILE A 86 -9.94 -5.96 19.82
N ARG A 87 -11.07 -5.24 19.90
CA ARG A 87 -11.39 -4.42 21.07
C ARG A 87 -11.54 -5.22 22.38
N LYS A 88 -11.86 -6.50 22.31
CA LYS A 88 -11.95 -7.39 23.46
C LYS A 88 -10.67 -8.16 23.77
N GLY A 89 -9.60 -7.96 22.98
CA GLY A 89 -8.36 -8.72 23.09
C GLY A 89 -8.50 -10.23 22.75
N LEU A 90 -9.50 -10.57 21.93
CA LEU A 90 -9.78 -11.94 21.48
C LEU A 90 -9.20 -12.23 20.08
N THR A 91 -8.82 -11.20 19.36
CA THR A 91 -8.28 -11.29 18.00
C THR A 91 -7.03 -10.42 17.92
N GLU A 92 -5.93 -10.99 17.46
CA GLU A 92 -4.67 -10.29 17.32
C GLU A 92 -4.64 -9.45 16.05
N PRO A 93 -4.44 -8.10 16.13
CA PRO A 93 -4.38 -7.27 14.96
C PRO A 93 -3.30 -7.67 13.95
N LEU A 94 -2.20 -8.26 14.42
CA LEU A 94 -1.06 -8.66 13.59
C LEU A 94 -1.42 -9.73 12.54
N GLU A 95 -2.49 -10.48 12.77
CA GLU A 95 -2.97 -11.54 11.85
C GLU A 95 -3.49 -10.98 10.52
N PHE A 96 -3.92 -9.71 10.50
CA PHE A 96 -4.44 -9.06 9.31
C PHE A 96 -3.36 -8.40 8.46
N LEU A 97 -2.17 -8.20 9.00
CA LEU A 97 -1.08 -7.51 8.31
C LEU A 97 -0.56 -8.33 7.13
N GLU A 98 -0.28 -7.64 6.03
CA GLU A 98 0.37 -8.24 4.86
C GLU A 98 1.77 -8.79 5.20
N GLY A 99 2.14 -9.87 4.51
CA GLY A 99 3.46 -10.49 4.69
C GLY A 99 4.58 -9.74 3.96
N VAL A 100 5.81 -9.90 4.44
CA VAL A 100 7.03 -9.30 3.85
C VAL A 100 7.20 -9.70 2.38
N GLU A 101 6.96 -10.96 2.03
CA GLU A 101 7.11 -11.44 0.64
C GLU A 101 6.13 -10.77 -0.34
N GLN A 102 4.91 -10.46 0.11
CA GLN A 102 3.94 -9.75 -0.71
C GLN A 102 4.41 -8.31 -0.98
N MET A 103 4.89 -7.62 0.05
CA MET A 103 5.45 -6.27 -0.07
C MET A 103 6.69 -6.26 -0.98
N ARG A 104 7.57 -7.24 -0.81
CA ARG A 104 8.77 -7.43 -1.63
C ARG A 104 8.41 -7.68 -3.10
N GLY A 105 7.41 -8.50 -3.35
CA GLY A 105 6.89 -8.75 -4.71
C GLY A 105 6.42 -7.47 -5.39
N ARG A 106 5.66 -6.61 -4.68
CA ARG A 106 5.24 -5.30 -5.20
C ARG A 106 6.42 -4.40 -5.51
N LEU A 107 7.38 -4.30 -4.59
CA LEU A 107 8.56 -3.47 -4.80
C LEU A 107 9.37 -3.92 -6.02
N ARG A 108 9.63 -5.21 -6.15
CA ARG A 108 10.31 -5.78 -7.34
C ARG A 108 9.57 -5.46 -8.64
N THR A 109 8.25 -5.55 -8.64
CA THR A 109 7.42 -5.22 -9.80
C THR A 109 7.54 -3.75 -10.17
N ILE A 110 7.51 -2.84 -9.20
CA ILE A 110 7.63 -1.41 -9.43
C ILE A 110 9.05 -1.07 -9.94
N ILE A 111 10.09 -1.60 -9.31
CA ILE A 111 11.48 -1.40 -9.75
C ILE A 111 11.70 -1.96 -11.16
N SER A 112 11.19 -3.14 -11.48
CA SER A 112 11.34 -3.72 -12.81
C SER A 112 10.68 -2.88 -13.92
N ARG A 113 9.64 -2.12 -13.59
CA ARG A 113 8.95 -1.24 -14.55
C ARG A 113 9.62 0.10 -14.74
N PHE A 114 10.09 0.71 -13.67
CA PHE A 114 10.54 2.10 -13.70
C PHE A 114 12.06 2.27 -13.59
N GLY A 115 12.78 1.25 -13.19
CA GLY A 115 14.20 1.30 -12.87
C GLY A 115 14.45 1.69 -11.41
N GLU A 116 15.52 1.18 -10.83
CA GLU A 116 15.89 1.44 -9.44
C GLU A 116 16.16 2.93 -9.19
N GLU A 117 16.77 3.59 -10.16
CA GLU A 117 17.09 5.03 -10.12
C GLU A 117 15.85 5.94 -10.07
N ARG A 118 14.69 5.44 -10.53
CA ARG A 118 13.41 6.17 -10.48
C ARG A 118 12.55 5.83 -9.26
N VAL A 119 12.98 4.85 -8.45
CA VAL A 119 12.25 4.38 -7.25
C VAL A 119 13.13 4.51 -6.01
N PRO A 120 13.53 5.72 -5.59
CA PRO A 120 14.48 5.93 -4.49
C PRO A 120 13.90 5.60 -3.10
N TYR A 121 12.58 5.43 -2.98
CA TYR A 121 11.91 5.18 -1.71
C TYR A 121 10.84 4.11 -1.85
N ALA A 122 10.70 3.30 -0.78
CA ALA A 122 9.58 2.39 -0.57
C ALA A 122 8.95 2.66 0.80
N GLY A 123 7.64 2.41 0.92
CA GLY A 123 6.95 2.68 2.18
C GLY A 123 5.50 2.22 2.18
N PRO A 124 4.77 2.44 3.29
CA PRO A 124 3.33 2.27 3.33
C PRO A 124 2.63 3.30 2.44
N GLU A 125 1.43 2.98 1.97
CA GLU A 125 0.68 3.84 1.05
C GLU A 125 0.17 5.13 1.69
N CYS A 126 -0.11 5.11 2.99
CA CYS A 126 -0.71 6.23 3.71
C CYS A 126 -0.28 6.26 5.18
N ALA A 127 -0.89 7.16 5.95
CA ALA A 127 -0.71 7.24 7.39
C ALA A 127 -1.37 6.03 8.11
N LEU A 128 -0.82 5.66 9.28
CA LEU A 128 -1.22 4.47 10.05
C LEU A 128 -2.38 4.75 11.05
N ARG A 129 -3.23 5.74 10.76
CA ARG A 129 -4.30 6.18 11.68
C ARG A 129 -5.43 5.18 11.87
N SER A 130 -5.62 4.28 10.91
CA SER A 130 -6.64 3.23 10.97
C SER A 130 -6.23 2.02 11.82
N PHE A 131 -4.95 1.95 12.23
CA PHE A 131 -4.44 0.80 12.99
C PHE A 131 -4.98 0.78 14.42
N PRO A 132 -5.42 -0.40 14.90
CA PRO A 132 -6.05 -0.51 16.22
C PRO A 132 -5.08 -0.33 17.38
N THR A 133 -3.78 -0.62 17.19
CA THR A 133 -2.74 -0.52 18.21
C THR A 133 -1.45 0.03 17.64
N LEU A 134 -0.66 0.68 18.50
CA LEU A 134 0.69 1.13 18.13
C LEU A 134 1.57 -0.05 17.71
N GLU A 135 1.43 -1.20 18.38
CA GLU A 135 2.18 -2.41 18.08
C GLU A 135 1.93 -2.88 16.64
N SER A 136 0.67 -2.96 16.20
CA SER A 136 0.34 -3.35 14.83
C SER A 136 0.86 -2.35 13.79
N ALA A 137 0.84 -1.06 14.10
CA ALA A 137 1.42 -0.03 13.24
C ALA A 137 2.95 -0.17 13.13
N LEU A 138 3.65 -0.39 14.24
CA LEU A 138 5.09 -0.59 14.27
C LEU A 138 5.51 -1.88 13.57
N GLU A 139 4.74 -2.97 13.73
CA GLU A 139 5.01 -4.23 13.05
C GLU A 139 4.85 -4.08 11.52
N LEU A 140 3.85 -3.31 11.03
CA LEU A 140 3.77 -3.02 9.61
C LEU A 140 5.03 -2.32 9.11
N LEU A 141 5.50 -1.27 9.82
CA LEU A 141 6.71 -0.55 9.44
C LEU A 141 7.95 -1.45 9.46
N ARG A 142 8.06 -2.36 10.43
CA ARG A 142 9.12 -3.36 10.49
C ARG A 142 9.12 -4.25 9.26
N ARG A 143 7.94 -4.76 8.85
CA ARG A 143 7.78 -5.60 7.63
C ARG A 143 8.11 -4.82 6.37
N VAL A 144 7.69 -3.57 6.27
CA VAL A 144 8.03 -2.67 5.15
C VAL A 144 9.54 -2.49 5.05
N SER A 145 10.20 -2.20 6.18
CA SER A 145 11.66 -2.04 6.24
C SER A 145 12.38 -3.33 5.80
N GLU A 146 11.94 -4.48 6.30
CA GLU A 146 12.50 -5.79 5.93
C GLU A 146 12.32 -6.07 4.43
N ALA A 147 11.15 -5.77 3.87
CA ALA A 147 10.90 -5.94 2.44
C ALA A 147 11.79 -5.05 1.57
N ALA A 148 12.04 -3.80 2.01
CA ALA A 148 12.84 -2.84 1.27
C ALA A 148 14.35 -3.15 1.29
N HIS A 149 14.87 -3.69 2.40
CA HIS A 149 16.30 -4.01 2.54
C HIS A 149 16.71 -5.35 1.90
N SER A 150 15.78 -6.10 1.37
CA SER A 150 16.02 -7.45 0.82
C SER A 150 16.04 -7.49 -0.71
N ILE A 151 16.20 -6.34 -1.37
CA ILE A 151 16.21 -6.21 -2.83
C ILE A 151 17.59 -5.78 -3.30
#